data_12ed2d81cc57ba29699df381f741fa13
#
_entry.id   12ed2d81cc57ba29699df381f741fa13
#
_cell.length_a   1.000
_cell.length_b   1.000
_cell.length_c   1.000
_cell.angle_alpha   90.00
_cell.angle_beta   90.00
_cell.angle_gamma   90.00
#
_symmetry.space_group_name_H-M   'P 1'
#
loop_
_entity.id
_entity.type
_entity.pdbx_description
1 polymer ?
#
loop_
_entity_poly.entity_id
_entity_poly.type
_entity_poly.pdbx_seq_one_letter_code
_entity_poly.pdbx_strand_id
1 'polypeptide(L)'
;MPGHPAPGYSRMSTRSVAPADRVDLWEDYNRQALVGLRCSPHSEDGLPATQTDTGLGSLRLADIADIADIAGNEHVVERSPQTCRTSPKDSVFASLLVSGQAVFLHSGGCFTLGTGDLVLYDTRRSYLLGFPTAMRQLLVDVPREVFTERCLPGGVPTPLVFSSGTAAEAPLLRRLETVLSARFGRPDPGDTAAAERRVLELVHCLAVRGGPDGTDRGARLLLARDHIDRHLADPRLCAAHVAAALGISTRQLSRDFRRAGLSPSRHILERRLERARQQLSDPASARLTVADIAHRWGFASQPHFTRVFREHFGRTPGELRPPRPARGGGQENALRAEN
;
A
#
# COMPACT_ATOMS: atom_id res chain seq x y z
N MET A 1 15.38 -6.66 24.05
CA MET A 1 15.89 -6.19 22.77
C MET A 1 15.40 -4.77 22.57
N PRO A 2 16.22 -3.73 22.45
CA PRO A 2 15.72 -2.39 22.25
C PRO A 2 15.12 -2.28 20.84
N GLY A 3 13.81 -2.02 20.79
CA GLY A 3 13.12 -1.69 19.55
C GLY A 3 13.75 -0.45 18.93
N HIS A 4 14.15 -0.54 17.66
CA HIS A 4 14.55 0.63 16.91
C HIS A 4 13.34 1.58 16.86
N PRO A 5 13.51 2.86 17.18
CA PRO A 5 12.44 3.83 16.99
C PRO A 5 12.04 3.82 15.50
N ALA A 6 10.74 3.77 15.23
CA ALA A 6 10.23 3.93 13.87
C ALA A 6 10.83 5.24 13.34
N PRO A 7 11.58 5.24 12.23
CA PRO A 7 12.17 6.46 11.72
C PRO A 7 11.05 7.40 11.30
N GLY A 8 11.11 8.62 11.80
CA GLY A 8 10.39 9.72 11.20
C GLY A 8 10.75 9.81 9.70
N TYR A 9 9.99 10.57 8.95
CA TYR A 9 10.30 10.88 7.56
C TYR A 9 11.72 11.42 7.43
N SER A 10 12.57 10.76 6.63
CA SER A 10 13.91 11.22 6.31
C SER A 10 14.14 11.20 4.80
N ARG A 11 14.88 12.19 4.31
CA ARG A 11 15.25 12.26 2.89
C ARG A 11 16.74 12.56 2.76
N MET A 12 17.41 11.76 1.95
CA MET A 12 18.82 11.90 1.62
C MET A 12 19.00 12.06 0.12
N SER A 13 20.00 12.84 -0.29
CA SER A 13 20.44 12.96 -1.69
C SER A 13 21.95 12.97 -1.75
N THR A 14 22.51 12.12 -2.60
CA THR A 14 23.97 12.09 -2.82
C THR A 14 24.50 13.30 -3.60
N ARG A 15 23.60 14.11 -4.20
CA ARG A 15 23.99 15.37 -4.85
C ARG A 15 24.51 16.44 -3.89
N SER A 16 24.32 16.26 -2.59
CA SER A 16 24.81 17.17 -1.56
C SER A 16 26.34 17.13 -1.40
N VAL A 17 27.01 16.12 -1.96
CA VAL A 17 28.45 15.92 -1.87
C VAL A 17 29.12 15.81 -3.26
N ALA A 18 30.43 15.89 -3.29
CA ALA A 18 31.22 15.71 -4.52
C ALA A 18 31.04 14.31 -5.11
N PRO A 19 31.15 14.11 -6.44
CA PRO A 19 30.95 12.81 -7.10
C PRO A 19 31.75 11.66 -6.46
N ALA A 20 32.98 11.90 -6.06
CA ALA A 20 33.83 10.89 -5.43
C ALA A 20 33.30 10.37 -4.09
N ASP A 21 32.56 11.19 -3.34
CA ASP A 21 32.07 10.87 -2.00
C ASP A 21 30.63 10.29 -2.01
N ARG A 22 29.97 10.24 -3.16
CA ARG A 22 28.55 9.83 -3.29
C ARG A 22 28.31 8.40 -2.89
N VAL A 23 29.20 7.50 -3.25
CA VAL A 23 29.08 6.06 -2.93
C VAL A 23 29.21 5.85 -1.43
N ASP A 24 30.21 6.45 -0.80
CA ASP A 24 30.43 6.31 0.65
C ASP A 24 29.24 6.86 1.43
N LEU A 25 28.74 8.04 1.06
CA LEU A 25 27.53 8.62 1.66
C LEU A 25 26.32 7.69 1.51
N TRP A 26 26.13 7.10 0.31
CA TRP A 26 25.02 6.17 0.04
C TRP A 26 25.13 4.89 0.88
N GLU A 27 26.30 4.28 0.94
CA GLU A 27 26.55 3.06 1.70
C GLU A 27 26.38 3.28 3.21
N ASP A 28 26.93 4.38 3.74
CA ASP A 28 26.80 4.73 5.15
C ASP A 28 25.36 5.02 5.55
N TYR A 29 24.63 5.76 4.73
CA TYR A 29 23.22 6.02 4.97
C TYR A 29 22.41 4.74 4.97
N ASN A 30 22.58 3.89 3.95
CA ASN A 30 21.83 2.64 3.86
C ASN A 30 22.15 1.66 4.98
N ARG A 31 23.40 1.61 5.46
CA ARG A 31 23.78 0.79 6.61
C ARG A 31 23.01 1.15 7.87
N GLN A 32 22.66 2.41 8.06
CA GLN A 32 21.92 2.92 9.21
C GLN A 32 20.40 2.87 8.98
N ALA A 33 19.95 3.32 7.82
CA ALA A 33 18.53 3.50 7.53
C ALA A 33 17.82 2.21 7.09
N LEU A 34 18.50 1.32 6.36
CA LEU A 34 17.85 0.20 5.69
C LEU A 34 18.64 -1.12 5.85
N VAL A 35 19.75 -1.26 5.16
CA VAL A 35 20.57 -2.48 5.14
C VAL A 35 22.00 -2.19 4.72
N GLY A 36 22.97 -2.88 5.31
CA GLY A 36 24.36 -2.82 4.87
C GLY A 36 24.53 -3.46 3.48
N LEU A 37 25.13 -2.71 2.57
CA LEU A 37 25.39 -3.10 1.17
C LEU A 37 26.66 -2.42 0.64
N ARG A 38 27.13 -2.84 -0.53
CA ARG A 38 28.14 -2.18 -1.34
C ARG A 38 27.52 -1.71 -2.64
N CYS A 39 27.96 -0.55 -3.14
CA CYS A 39 27.49 0.00 -4.38
C CYS A 39 28.67 0.26 -5.32
N SER A 40 28.54 -0.17 -6.57
CA SER A 40 29.54 0.03 -7.63
C SER A 40 28.87 0.75 -8.80
N PRO A 41 29.03 2.09 -8.91
CA PRO A 41 28.58 2.85 -10.07
C PRO A 41 29.53 2.63 -11.25
N HIS A 42 29.00 2.70 -12.47
CA HIS A 42 29.77 2.65 -13.71
C HIS A 42 29.94 4.03 -14.36
N SER A 43 29.45 5.09 -13.68
CA SER A 43 29.54 6.48 -14.13
C SER A 43 30.66 7.23 -13.43
N GLU A 44 31.36 8.13 -14.17
CA GLU A 44 32.35 9.08 -13.59
C GLU A 44 31.68 10.07 -12.62
N ASP A 45 30.38 10.33 -12.76
CA ASP A 45 29.60 11.15 -11.83
C ASP A 45 29.26 10.45 -10.51
N GLY A 46 29.80 9.25 -10.27
CA GLY A 46 29.50 8.43 -9.11
C GLY A 46 28.06 7.96 -9.10
N LEU A 47 27.39 7.98 -7.96
CA LEU A 47 26.00 7.54 -7.77
C LEU A 47 25.07 8.72 -7.45
N PRO A 48 24.48 9.41 -8.43
CA PRO A 48 23.48 10.46 -8.17
C PRO A 48 22.13 9.83 -7.83
N ALA A 49 21.85 9.67 -6.55
CA ALA A 49 20.64 9.01 -6.06
C ALA A 49 19.90 9.83 -4.99
N THR A 50 18.64 9.56 -4.83
CA THR A 50 17.81 10.05 -3.72
C THR A 50 17.14 8.88 -3.02
N GLN A 51 17.01 8.98 -1.71
CA GLN A 51 16.24 8.04 -0.91
C GLN A 51 15.38 8.80 0.09
N THR A 52 14.12 8.41 0.16
CA THR A 52 13.18 8.90 1.16
C THR A 52 12.70 7.72 1.99
N ASP A 53 12.88 7.78 3.29
CA ASP A 53 12.46 6.73 4.21
C ASP A 53 11.31 7.22 5.09
N THR A 54 10.38 6.31 5.40
CA THR A 54 9.27 6.57 6.32
C THR A 54 8.86 5.30 7.07
N GLY A 55 8.33 5.46 8.27
CA GLY A 55 7.75 4.36 9.04
C GLY A 55 6.28 4.12 8.67
N LEU A 56 5.85 2.87 8.74
CA LEU A 56 4.45 2.46 8.59
C LEU A 56 4.13 1.36 9.61
N GLY A 57 3.79 1.75 10.84
CA GLY A 57 3.63 0.81 11.93
C GLY A 57 4.93 0.05 12.23
N SER A 58 4.91 -1.28 12.12
CA SER A 58 6.10 -2.14 12.24
C SER A 58 7.00 -2.17 11.00
N LEU A 59 6.52 -1.62 9.87
CA LEU A 59 7.22 -1.63 8.59
C LEU A 59 8.08 -0.39 8.41
N ARG A 60 9.13 -0.52 7.61
CA ARG A 60 9.89 0.60 7.07
C ARG A 60 9.71 0.64 5.55
N LEU A 61 9.50 1.83 5.02
CA LEU A 61 9.33 2.05 3.60
C LEU A 61 10.47 2.91 3.09
N ALA A 62 10.99 2.62 1.89
CA ALA A 62 11.96 3.45 1.21
C ALA A 62 11.52 3.70 -0.25
N ASP A 63 11.56 4.95 -0.68
CA ASP A 63 11.45 5.38 -2.07
C ASP A 63 12.84 5.74 -2.55
N ILE A 64 13.40 4.92 -3.40
CA ILE A 64 14.77 5.01 -3.89
C ILE A 64 14.72 5.32 -5.38
N ALA A 65 15.34 6.41 -5.77
CA ALA A 65 15.38 6.83 -7.16
C ALA A 65 16.76 7.35 -7.54
N ASP A 66 17.21 6.94 -8.71
CA ASP A 66 18.28 7.65 -9.40
C ASP A 66 17.72 8.98 -9.91
N ILE A 67 18.56 10.00 -9.93
CA ILE A 67 18.16 11.28 -10.45
C ILE A 67 18.06 11.16 -11.97
N ALA A 68 16.85 11.32 -12.51
CA ALA A 68 16.57 11.31 -13.93
C ALA A 68 17.47 12.28 -14.71
N ASP A 69 17.74 11.99 -15.97
CA ASP A 69 18.45 12.78 -16.98
C ASP A 69 19.99 12.67 -17.04
N ILE A 70 20.62 11.73 -16.35
CA ILE A 70 22.04 11.44 -16.59
C ILE A 70 22.17 10.10 -17.30
N ALA A 71 22.56 10.11 -18.55
CA ALA A 71 22.98 8.91 -19.27
C ALA A 71 24.21 8.31 -18.54
N GLY A 72 24.19 6.98 -18.32
CA GLY A 72 25.29 6.30 -17.65
C GLY A 72 25.08 6.05 -16.14
N ASN A 73 23.88 6.16 -15.63
CA ASN A 73 23.56 5.91 -14.21
C ASN A 73 23.49 4.40 -13.86
N GLU A 74 24.22 3.58 -14.61
CA GLU A 74 24.33 2.16 -14.37
C GLU A 74 25.06 1.90 -13.06
N HIS A 75 24.48 1.07 -12.21
CA HIS A 75 25.13 0.70 -10.94
C HIS A 75 24.74 -0.70 -10.48
N VAL A 76 25.56 -1.24 -9.61
CA VAL A 76 25.33 -2.55 -8.98
C VAL A 76 25.32 -2.39 -7.47
N VAL A 77 24.30 -2.93 -6.84
CA VAL A 77 24.19 -3.04 -5.38
C VAL A 77 24.46 -4.48 -4.98
N GLU A 78 25.44 -4.70 -4.13
CA GLU A 78 25.83 -6.01 -3.65
C GLU A 78 25.65 -6.14 -2.14
N ARG A 79 25.01 -7.20 -1.72
CA ARG A 79 25.04 -7.69 -0.35
C ARG A 79 25.78 -9.04 -0.33
N SER A 80 27.07 -8.98 -0.09
CA SER A 80 27.93 -10.17 -0.07
C SER A 80 27.70 -11.05 1.17
N PRO A 81 28.15 -12.32 1.18
CA PRO A 81 28.10 -13.17 2.38
C PRO A 81 28.87 -12.55 3.58
N GLN A 82 29.92 -11.77 3.31
CA GLN A 82 30.66 -11.04 4.33
C GLN A 82 29.80 -9.91 4.91
N THR A 83 29.15 -9.12 4.05
CA THR A 83 28.24 -8.04 4.48
C THR A 83 27.07 -8.58 5.29
N CYS A 84 26.52 -9.74 4.94
CA CYS A 84 25.49 -10.40 5.74
C CYS A 84 25.94 -10.72 7.16
N ARG A 85 27.22 -11.08 7.37
CA ARG A 85 27.80 -11.37 8.70
C ARG A 85 28.15 -10.12 9.49
N THR A 86 28.76 -9.11 8.84
CA THR A 86 29.26 -7.90 9.51
C THR A 86 28.17 -6.84 9.76
N SER A 87 27.11 -6.86 8.96
CA SER A 87 25.95 -5.98 9.09
C SER A 87 24.66 -6.82 8.99
N PRO A 88 24.33 -7.62 10.02
CA PRO A 88 23.17 -8.52 9.98
C PRO A 88 21.88 -7.72 9.88
N LYS A 89 20.94 -8.22 9.08
CA LYS A 89 19.59 -7.69 8.93
C LYS A 89 18.62 -8.87 8.90
N ASP A 90 17.60 -8.83 9.72
CA ASP A 90 16.62 -9.91 9.83
C ASP A 90 15.23 -9.45 9.35
N SER A 91 15.12 -9.33 8.04
CA SER A 91 13.90 -8.88 7.36
C SER A 91 13.67 -9.63 6.05
N VAL A 92 12.46 -9.51 5.55
CA VAL A 92 12.12 -9.79 4.16
C VAL A 92 11.86 -8.46 3.46
N PHE A 93 12.53 -8.24 2.33
CA PHE A 93 12.31 -7.08 1.49
C PHE A 93 11.34 -7.38 0.36
N ALA A 94 10.37 -6.47 0.16
CA ALA A 94 9.54 -6.42 -1.03
C ALA A 94 9.97 -5.20 -1.85
N SER A 95 10.68 -5.44 -2.95
CA SER A 95 11.17 -4.37 -3.84
C SER A 95 10.34 -4.34 -5.11
N LEU A 96 9.58 -3.25 -5.29
CA LEU A 96 8.74 -2.97 -6.45
C LEU A 96 9.45 -1.97 -7.35
N LEU A 97 9.74 -2.35 -8.58
CA LEU A 97 10.37 -1.49 -9.57
C LEU A 97 9.33 -0.59 -10.24
N VAL A 98 9.33 0.70 -9.92
CA VAL A 98 8.36 1.67 -10.45
C VAL A 98 8.75 2.15 -11.85
N SER A 99 10.06 2.27 -12.12
CA SER A 99 10.58 2.60 -13.45
C SER A 99 11.96 2.02 -13.65
N GLY A 100 12.37 1.84 -14.91
CA GLY A 100 13.66 1.29 -15.31
C GLY A 100 13.64 -0.23 -15.45
N GLN A 101 14.84 -0.82 -15.39
CA GLN A 101 15.07 -2.25 -15.43
C GLN A 101 16.02 -2.66 -14.30
N ALA A 102 15.93 -3.91 -13.85
CA ALA A 102 16.86 -4.46 -12.89
C ALA A 102 17.18 -5.93 -13.18
N VAL A 103 18.38 -6.35 -12.80
CA VAL A 103 18.80 -7.76 -12.83
C VAL A 103 19.08 -8.18 -11.39
N PHE A 104 18.30 -9.11 -10.88
CA PHE A 104 18.46 -9.67 -9.53
C PHE A 104 19.15 -11.02 -9.59
N LEU A 105 20.34 -11.10 -9.00
CA LEU A 105 21.16 -12.31 -8.93
C LEU A 105 21.20 -12.84 -7.49
N HIS A 106 20.87 -14.10 -7.32
CA HIS A 106 20.86 -14.79 -6.03
C HIS A 106 21.30 -16.26 -6.23
N SER A 107 21.67 -16.95 -5.16
CA SER A 107 22.05 -18.38 -5.22
C SER A 107 21.01 -19.30 -5.88
N GLY A 108 19.74 -18.86 -5.95
CA GLY A 108 18.65 -19.58 -6.62
C GLY A 108 18.44 -19.23 -8.08
N GLY A 109 19.21 -18.32 -8.67
CA GLY A 109 19.07 -17.95 -10.08
C GLY A 109 19.30 -16.46 -10.37
N CYS A 110 19.08 -16.12 -11.65
CA CYS A 110 19.15 -14.78 -12.18
C CYS A 110 17.76 -14.38 -12.71
N PHE A 111 17.25 -13.23 -12.30
CA PHE A 111 15.92 -12.73 -12.66
C PHE A 111 16.04 -11.34 -13.26
N THR A 112 15.37 -11.10 -14.37
CA THR A 112 15.22 -9.75 -14.94
C THR A 112 13.88 -9.17 -14.48
N LEU A 113 13.90 -7.94 -13.99
CA LEU A 113 12.73 -7.20 -13.54
C LEU A 113 12.51 -6.01 -14.47
N GLY A 114 11.26 -5.84 -14.91
CA GLY A 114 10.78 -4.68 -15.63
C GLY A 114 9.95 -3.75 -14.75
N THR A 115 9.55 -2.62 -15.30
CA THR A 115 8.65 -1.67 -14.64
C THR A 115 7.36 -2.35 -14.17
N GLY A 116 7.02 -2.16 -12.91
CA GLY A 116 5.86 -2.75 -12.23
C GLY A 116 6.10 -4.15 -11.65
N ASP A 117 7.25 -4.77 -11.89
CA ASP A 117 7.60 -6.07 -11.32
C ASP A 117 8.07 -5.93 -9.86
N LEU A 118 7.87 -6.99 -9.07
CA LEU A 118 8.25 -7.04 -7.67
C LEU A 118 9.08 -8.28 -7.37
N VAL A 119 10.08 -8.13 -6.51
CA VAL A 119 10.82 -9.27 -5.94
C VAL A 119 10.71 -9.26 -4.41
N LEU A 120 10.36 -10.43 -3.82
CA LEU A 120 10.46 -10.71 -2.39
C LEU A 120 11.72 -11.51 -2.12
N TYR A 121 12.53 -11.09 -1.15
CA TYR A 121 13.78 -11.78 -0.80
C TYR A 121 14.20 -11.59 0.64
N ASP A 122 14.94 -12.58 1.13
CA ASP A 122 15.46 -12.65 2.49
C ASP A 122 16.78 -11.88 2.62
N THR A 123 16.82 -10.85 3.46
CA THR A 123 18.02 -10.00 3.67
C THR A 123 19.18 -10.70 4.37
N ARG A 124 18.97 -11.88 4.96
CA ARG A 124 20.06 -12.69 5.56
C ARG A 124 20.90 -13.41 4.51
N ARG A 125 20.43 -13.47 3.28
CA ARG A 125 21.10 -14.12 2.15
C ARG A 125 21.79 -13.08 1.29
N SER A 126 22.90 -13.51 0.65
CA SER A 126 23.61 -12.68 -0.31
C SER A 126 22.82 -12.53 -1.60
N TYR A 127 22.89 -11.33 -2.17
CA TYR A 127 22.30 -11.00 -3.46
C TYR A 127 23.11 -9.88 -4.16
N LEU A 128 22.88 -9.78 -5.46
CA LEU A 128 23.35 -8.68 -6.29
C LEU A 128 22.16 -8.13 -7.07
N LEU A 129 22.02 -6.83 -7.09
CA LEU A 129 20.98 -6.13 -7.82
C LEU A 129 21.65 -5.11 -8.75
N GLY A 130 21.59 -5.37 -10.06
CA GLY A 130 22.14 -4.51 -11.09
C GLY A 130 21.04 -3.67 -11.73
N PHE A 131 21.33 -2.39 -11.95
CA PHE A 131 20.43 -1.45 -12.63
C PHE A 131 21.12 -0.93 -13.90
N PRO A 132 20.74 -1.44 -15.08
CA PRO A 132 21.35 -1.03 -16.35
C PRO A 132 20.84 0.32 -16.86
N THR A 133 19.86 0.91 -16.19
CA THR A 133 19.25 2.21 -16.54
C THR A 133 18.91 2.98 -15.28
N ALA A 134 18.62 4.29 -15.42
CA ALA A 134 17.99 5.03 -14.34
C ALA A 134 16.75 4.31 -13.82
N MET A 135 16.56 4.27 -12.51
CA MET A 135 15.50 3.49 -11.87
C MET A 135 14.77 4.27 -10.77
N ARG A 136 13.57 3.80 -10.46
CA ARG A 136 12.90 4.09 -9.20
C ARG A 136 12.30 2.82 -8.66
N GLN A 137 12.52 2.56 -7.37
CA GLN A 137 11.92 1.44 -6.66
C GLN A 137 11.28 1.89 -5.34
N LEU A 138 10.17 1.25 -5.02
CA LEU A 138 9.54 1.34 -3.70
C LEU A 138 9.87 0.05 -2.94
N LEU A 139 10.47 0.19 -1.77
CA LEU A 139 10.90 -0.93 -0.96
C LEU A 139 10.13 -0.97 0.34
N VAL A 140 9.63 -2.15 0.70
CA VAL A 140 9.03 -2.46 2.00
C VAL A 140 9.98 -3.36 2.76
N ASP A 141 10.48 -2.88 3.89
CA ASP A 141 11.24 -3.65 4.86
C ASP A 141 10.26 -4.24 5.88
N VAL A 142 10.04 -5.54 5.80
CA VAL A 142 9.16 -6.28 6.71
C VAL A 142 10.04 -7.06 7.69
N PRO A 143 10.04 -6.73 9.00
CA PRO A 143 10.74 -7.53 10.01
C PRO A 143 10.33 -9.00 9.88
N ARG A 144 11.30 -9.92 9.99
CA ARG A 144 11.06 -11.35 9.77
C ARG A 144 9.95 -11.92 10.66
N GLU A 145 9.91 -11.54 11.92
CA GLU A 145 8.88 -11.97 12.85
C GLU A 145 7.49 -11.59 12.33
N VAL A 146 7.31 -10.34 11.91
CA VAL A 146 6.06 -9.85 11.30
C VAL A 146 5.75 -10.60 9.99
N PHE A 147 6.78 -10.84 9.16
CA PHE A 147 6.58 -11.53 7.89
C PHE A 147 6.14 -12.99 8.10
N THR A 148 6.80 -13.72 9.01
CA THR A 148 6.46 -15.13 9.28
C THR A 148 5.11 -15.28 9.96
N GLU A 149 4.72 -14.34 10.83
CA GLU A 149 3.42 -14.32 11.49
C GLU A 149 2.29 -13.92 10.52
N ARG A 150 2.50 -12.90 9.69
CA ARG A 150 1.42 -12.22 8.94
C ARG A 150 1.39 -12.55 7.45
N CYS A 151 2.50 -12.97 6.87
CA CYS A 151 2.60 -13.18 5.42
C CYS A 151 2.82 -14.66 5.07
N LEU A 152 3.94 -15.25 5.44
CA LEU A 152 4.28 -16.62 5.07
C LEU A 152 5.10 -17.29 6.19
N PRO A 153 4.53 -18.28 6.92
CA PRO A 153 5.20 -18.93 8.06
C PRO A 153 6.57 -19.54 7.74
N GLY A 154 6.77 -20.05 6.51
CA GLY A 154 8.05 -20.59 6.05
C GLY A 154 9.09 -19.54 5.64
N GLY A 155 8.75 -18.26 5.65
CA GLY A 155 9.58 -17.19 5.10
C GLY A 155 9.77 -17.30 3.59
N VAL A 156 10.84 -16.68 3.07
CA VAL A 156 11.19 -16.67 1.64
C VAL A 156 12.54 -17.38 1.44
N PRO A 157 12.55 -18.71 1.32
CA PRO A 157 13.80 -19.48 1.19
C PRO A 157 14.53 -19.22 -0.15
N THR A 158 13.79 -18.89 -1.19
CA THR A 158 14.28 -18.43 -2.49
C THR A 158 13.53 -17.17 -2.89
N PRO A 159 14.15 -16.24 -3.65
CA PRO A 159 13.45 -15.04 -4.13
C PRO A 159 12.19 -15.41 -4.90
N LEU A 160 11.11 -14.68 -4.66
CA LEU A 160 9.86 -14.81 -5.40
C LEU A 160 9.70 -13.58 -6.29
N VAL A 161 9.56 -13.80 -7.59
CA VAL A 161 9.39 -12.71 -8.58
C VAL A 161 7.95 -12.72 -9.07
N PHE A 162 7.35 -11.53 -9.12
CA PHE A 162 5.99 -11.29 -9.58
C PHE A 162 6.01 -10.30 -10.72
N SER A 163 5.33 -10.65 -11.82
CA SER A 163 5.38 -9.85 -13.05
C SER A 163 4.10 -9.03 -13.24
N SER A 164 4.30 -7.75 -13.52
CA SER A 164 3.22 -6.83 -13.92
C SER A 164 2.57 -7.21 -15.26
N GLY A 165 3.23 -8.05 -16.05
CA GLY A 165 2.69 -8.60 -17.29
C GLY A 165 1.67 -9.72 -17.10
N THR A 166 1.55 -10.31 -15.91
CA THR A 166 0.58 -11.38 -15.64
C THR A 166 -0.76 -10.81 -15.17
N ALA A 167 -1.85 -11.25 -15.79
CA ALA A 167 -3.20 -10.79 -15.45
C ALA A 167 -3.56 -11.03 -13.97
N ALA A 168 -2.95 -12.04 -13.36
CA ALA A 168 -3.21 -12.44 -11.99
C ALA A 168 -2.47 -11.59 -10.96
N GLU A 169 -1.28 -11.08 -11.26
CA GLU A 169 -0.40 -10.34 -10.34
C GLU A 169 -0.50 -8.82 -10.53
N ALA A 170 -0.68 -8.37 -11.76
CA ALA A 170 -0.75 -6.96 -12.11
C ALA A 170 -1.70 -6.12 -11.25
N PRO A 171 -2.92 -6.57 -10.90
CA PRO A 171 -3.80 -5.79 -10.03
C PRO A 171 -3.28 -5.65 -8.60
N LEU A 172 -2.59 -6.67 -8.06
CA LEU A 172 -2.00 -6.64 -6.72
C LEU A 172 -0.80 -5.70 -6.69
N LEU A 173 0.07 -5.79 -7.70
CA LEU A 173 1.26 -4.94 -7.84
C LEU A 173 0.87 -3.46 -7.98
N ARG A 174 -0.06 -3.12 -8.86
CA ARG A 174 -0.59 -1.75 -8.99
C ARG A 174 -1.22 -1.24 -7.70
N ARG A 175 -1.92 -2.11 -6.97
CA ARG A 175 -2.51 -1.71 -5.68
C ARG A 175 -1.45 -1.45 -4.63
N LEU A 176 -0.43 -2.29 -4.57
CA LEU A 176 0.72 -2.10 -3.67
C LEU A 176 1.43 -0.78 -3.98
N GLU A 177 1.74 -0.51 -5.25
CA GLU A 177 2.34 0.74 -5.71
C GLU A 177 1.51 1.96 -5.26
N THR A 178 0.19 1.92 -5.46
CA THR A 178 -0.72 3.01 -5.06
C THR A 178 -0.66 3.27 -3.55
N VAL A 179 -0.70 2.20 -2.73
CA VAL A 179 -0.66 2.33 -1.27
C VAL A 179 0.69 2.87 -0.80
N LEU A 180 1.79 2.38 -1.37
CA LEU A 180 3.14 2.82 -1.02
C LEU A 180 3.39 4.27 -1.45
N SER A 181 3.07 4.63 -2.69
CA SER A 181 3.28 5.98 -3.23
C SER A 181 2.51 7.05 -2.43
N ALA A 182 1.30 6.73 -1.96
CA ALA A 182 0.51 7.64 -1.14
C ALA A 182 1.20 8.00 0.19
N ARG A 183 2.08 7.14 0.73
CA ARG A 183 2.79 7.38 2.00
C ARG A 183 3.96 8.35 1.86
N PHE A 184 4.53 8.48 0.66
CA PHE A 184 5.63 9.42 0.38
C PHE A 184 5.13 10.82 -0.04
N GLY A 185 3.84 10.97 -0.39
CA GLY A 185 3.24 12.26 -0.74
C GLY A 185 2.89 13.09 0.50
N ARG A 186 1.72 12.88 1.05
CA ARG A 186 1.24 13.47 2.32
C ARG A 186 0.71 12.35 3.22
N PRO A 187 1.50 11.87 4.17
CA PRO A 187 1.02 10.85 5.09
C PRO A 187 -0.11 11.41 5.96
N ASP A 188 -1.28 10.76 5.92
CA ASP A 188 -2.33 10.98 6.90
C ASP A 188 -1.99 10.19 8.17
N PRO A 189 -1.73 10.83 9.30
CA PRO A 189 -1.38 10.15 10.55
C PRO A 189 -2.49 9.22 11.05
N GLY A 190 -3.74 9.49 10.69
CA GLY A 190 -4.91 8.75 11.20
C GLY A 190 -5.11 7.35 10.60
N ASP A 191 -4.44 7.01 9.50
CA ASP A 191 -4.67 5.73 8.77
C ASP A 191 -3.44 4.78 8.77
N THR A 192 -2.49 4.98 9.68
CA THR A 192 -1.24 4.19 9.70
C THR A 192 -1.50 2.69 9.89
N ALA A 193 -2.32 2.29 10.86
CA ALA A 193 -2.61 0.89 11.14
C ALA A 193 -3.39 0.19 9.99
N ALA A 194 -4.32 0.90 9.35
CA ALA A 194 -5.06 0.36 8.21
C ALA A 194 -4.17 0.24 6.97
N ALA A 195 -3.28 1.20 6.74
CA ALA A 195 -2.32 1.14 5.64
C ALA A 195 -1.28 0.03 5.85
N GLU A 196 -0.73 -0.14 7.05
CA GLU A 196 0.17 -1.24 7.39
C GLU A 196 -0.49 -2.60 7.13
N ARG A 197 -1.69 -2.81 7.68
CA ARG A 197 -2.46 -4.03 7.45
C ARG A 197 -2.67 -4.31 5.96
N ARG A 198 -3.00 -3.28 5.18
CA ARG A 198 -3.21 -3.41 3.73
C ARG A 198 -1.93 -3.78 2.98
N VAL A 199 -0.77 -3.20 3.34
CA VAL A 199 0.52 -3.60 2.77
C VAL A 199 0.84 -5.05 3.10
N LEU A 200 0.68 -5.48 4.36
CA LEU A 200 0.93 -6.86 4.77
C LEU A 200 -0.03 -7.85 4.09
N GLU A 201 -1.31 -7.51 3.92
CA GLU A 201 -2.27 -8.33 3.18
C GLU A 201 -1.86 -8.49 1.69
N LEU A 202 -1.38 -7.44 1.04
CA LEU A 202 -0.91 -7.49 -0.34
C LEU A 202 0.36 -8.35 -0.46
N VAL A 203 1.33 -8.15 0.43
CA VAL A 203 2.56 -8.96 0.48
C VAL A 203 2.24 -10.43 0.77
N HIS A 204 1.32 -10.72 1.70
CA HIS A 204 0.84 -12.08 1.96
C HIS A 204 0.24 -12.71 0.71
N CYS A 205 -0.68 -12.01 0.03
CA CYS A 205 -1.30 -12.52 -1.18
C CYS A 205 -0.28 -12.85 -2.28
N LEU A 206 0.75 -12.02 -2.44
CA LEU A 206 1.84 -12.28 -3.38
C LEU A 206 2.68 -13.47 -2.91
N ALA A 207 3.14 -13.49 -1.66
CA ALA A 207 4.00 -14.54 -1.13
C ALA A 207 3.38 -15.94 -1.21
N VAL A 208 2.09 -16.07 -0.89
CA VAL A 208 1.36 -17.36 -0.98
C VAL A 208 1.23 -17.82 -2.44
N ARG A 209 1.14 -16.91 -3.41
CA ARG A 209 1.08 -17.27 -4.85
C ARG A 209 2.41 -17.76 -5.38
N GLY A 210 3.51 -17.15 -4.97
CA GLY A 210 4.85 -17.56 -5.38
C GLY A 210 5.36 -18.82 -4.67
N GLY A 211 4.67 -19.28 -3.61
CA GLY A 211 5.01 -20.52 -2.89
C GLY A 211 4.55 -21.78 -3.62
N PRO A 212 5.11 -22.96 -3.25
CA PRO A 212 4.81 -24.25 -3.90
C PRO A 212 3.32 -24.66 -3.83
N ASP A 213 2.55 -24.08 -2.89
CA ASP A 213 1.11 -24.35 -2.74
C ASP A 213 0.21 -23.22 -3.28
N GLY A 214 0.72 -22.41 -4.21
CA GLY A 214 0.12 -21.20 -4.74
C GLY A 214 -1.41 -21.21 -4.90
N THR A 215 -2.14 -20.94 -3.82
CA THR A 215 -3.59 -20.81 -3.86
C THR A 215 -3.98 -19.37 -4.08
N ASP A 216 -4.44 -19.09 -5.29
CA ASP A 216 -5.00 -17.83 -5.81
C ASP A 216 -6.16 -17.19 -4.98
N ARG A 217 -6.48 -17.75 -3.79
CA ARG A 217 -7.71 -17.43 -3.04
C ARG A 217 -7.64 -16.14 -2.23
N GLY A 218 -6.54 -15.91 -1.49
CA GLY A 218 -6.36 -14.70 -0.69
C GLY A 218 -6.29 -13.47 -1.57
N ALA A 219 -5.58 -13.58 -2.69
CA ALA A 219 -5.49 -12.53 -3.68
C ALA A 219 -6.87 -12.18 -4.27
N ARG A 220 -7.69 -13.19 -4.61
CA ARG A 220 -9.04 -12.96 -5.12
C ARG A 220 -9.95 -12.27 -4.11
N LEU A 221 -9.92 -12.67 -2.85
CA LEU A 221 -10.71 -12.03 -1.80
C LEU A 221 -10.30 -10.57 -1.61
N LEU A 222 -9.01 -10.28 -1.61
CA LEU A 222 -8.49 -8.91 -1.49
C LEU A 222 -8.89 -8.05 -2.69
N LEU A 223 -8.72 -8.56 -3.91
CA LEU A 223 -9.15 -7.87 -5.13
C LEU A 223 -10.67 -7.63 -5.16
N ALA A 224 -11.45 -8.60 -4.67
CA ALA A 224 -12.90 -8.46 -4.55
C ALA A 224 -13.29 -7.34 -3.57
N ARG A 225 -12.64 -7.27 -2.41
CA ARG A 225 -12.87 -6.19 -1.44
C ARG A 225 -12.46 -4.82 -1.99
N ASP A 226 -11.33 -4.74 -2.65
CA ASP A 226 -10.85 -3.51 -3.28
C ASP A 226 -11.79 -3.05 -4.40
N HIS A 227 -12.28 -3.97 -5.24
CA HIS A 227 -13.28 -3.65 -6.26
C HIS A 227 -14.58 -3.14 -5.63
N ILE A 228 -15.06 -3.77 -4.55
CA ILE A 228 -16.23 -3.32 -3.80
C ILE A 228 -16.02 -1.89 -3.29
N ASP A 229 -14.90 -1.61 -2.60
CA ASP A 229 -14.61 -0.31 -2.00
C ASP A 229 -14.55 0.84 -3.02
N ARG A 230 -14.06 0.57 -4.23
CA ARG A 230 -14.02 1.55 -5.33
C ARG A 230 -15.38 1.81 -5.98
N HIS A 231 -16.33 0.88 -5.89
CA HIS A 231 -17.62 0.95 -6.57
C HIS A 231 -18.82 1.04 -5.63
N LEU A 232 -18.62 1.34 -4.34
CA LEU A 232 -19.68 1.39 -3.32
C LEU A 232 -20.85 2.32 -3.68
N ALA A 233 -20.55 3.41 -4.38
CA ALA A 233 -21.55 4.39 -4.82
C ALA A 233 -22.42 3.90 -6.00
N ASP A 234 -22.00 2.87 -6.76
CA ASP A 234 -22.83 2.31 -7.83
C ASP A 234 -23.97 1.48 -7.24
N PRO A 235 -25.25 1.88 -7.43
CA PRO A 235 -26.40 1.14 -6.89
C PRO A 235 -26.53 -0.28 -7.49
N ARG A 236 -25.95 -0.53 -8.67
CA ARG A 236 -25.96 -1.84 -9.33
C ARG A 236 -24.90 -2.79 -8.76
N LEU A 237 -23.97 -2.30 -7.93
CA LEU A 237 -22.93 -3.16 -7.35
C LEU A 237 -23.55 -4.33 -6.58
N CYS A 238 -23.25 -5.53 -7.04
CA CYS A 238 -23.69 -6.79 -6.44
C CYS A 238 -22.62 -7.88 -6.62
N ALA A 239 -22.83 -9.03 -5.98
CA ALA A 239 -21.88 -10.15 -6.06
C ALA A 239 -21.59 -10.60 -7.51
N ALA A 240 -22.57 -10.51 -8.42
CA ALA A 240 -22.39 -10.89 -9.82
C ALA A 240 -21.45 -9.90 -10.54
N HIS A 241 -21.58 -8.59 -10.30
CA HIS A 241 -20.69 -7.58 -10.88
C HIS A 241 -19.27 -7.73 -10.38
N VAL A 242 -19.07 -7.99 -9.07
CA VAL A 242 -17.75 -8.25 -8.50
C VAL A 242 -17.12 -9.49 -9.12
N ALA A 243 -17.88 -10.58 -9.24
CA ALA A 243 -17.39 -11.82 -9.84
C ALA A 243 -16.98 -11.63 -11.31
N ALA A 244 -17.82 -10.93 -12.10
CA ALA A 244 -17.54 -10.61 -13.50
C ALA A 244 -16.25 -9.76 -13.65
N ALA A 245 -16.07 -8.74 -12.80
CA ALA A 245 -14.89 -7.89 -12.80
C ALA A 245 -13.59 -8.65 -12.48
N LEU A 246 -13.67 -9.74 -11.72
CA LEU A 246 -12.53 -10.60 -11.38
C LEU A 246 -12.39 -11.80 -12.34
N GLY A 247 -13.25 -11.96 -13.33
CA GLY A 247 -13.21 -13.11 -14.26
C GLY A 247 -13.49 -14.45 -13.59
N ILE A 248 -14.30 -14.49 -12.52
CA ILE A 248 -14.64 -15.70 -11.77
C ILE A 248 -16.17 -15.90 -11.69
N SER A 249 -16.59 -17.11 -11.32
CA SER A 249 -18.02 -17.36 -11.07
C SER A 249 -18.49 -16.78 -9.73
N THR A 250 -19.77 -16.41 -9.62
CA THR A 250 -20.38 -15.98 -8.35
C THR A 250 -20.30 -17.04 -7.25
N ARG A 251 -20.30 -18.32 -7.64
CA ARG A 251 -20.12 -19.46 -6.72
C ARG A 251 -18.71 -19.47 -6.13
N GLN A 252 -17.69 -19.19 -6.96
CA GLN A 252 -16.30 -19.09 -6.51
C GLN A 252 -16.13 -17.90 -5.57
N LEU A 253 -16.63 -16.72 -5.94
CA LEU A 253 -16.62 -15.52 -5.08
C LEU A 253 -17.26 -15.80 -3.72
N SER A 254 -18.47 -16.39 -3.71
CA SER A 254 -19.18 -16.72 -2.47
C SER A 254 -18.43 -17.72 -1.60
N ARG A 255 -17.71 -18.68 -2.21
CA ARG A 255 -16.86 -19.64 -1.50
C ARG A 255 -15.66 -18.96 -0.83
N ASP A 256 -15.01 -18.03 -1.54
CA ASP A 256 -13.85 -17.31 -1.03
C ASP A 256 -14.27 -16.40 0.15
N PHE A 257 -15.39 -15.68 0.05
CA PHE A 257 -15.95 -14.88 1.15
C PHE A 257 -16.38 -15.72 2.35
N ARG A 258 -17.06 -16.84 2.12
CA ARG A 258 -17.56 -17.73 3.21
C ARG A 258 -16.43 -18.27 4.06
N ARG A 259 -15.28 -18.62 3.46
CA ARG A 259 -14.10 -19.09 4.19
C ARG A 259 -13.47 -18.02 5.07
N ALA A 260 -13.69 -16.74 4.75
CA ALA A 260 -13.32 -15.60 5.59
C ALA A 260 -14.42 -15.23 6.59
N GLY A 261 -15.45 -16.06 6.77
CA GLY A 261 -16.59 -15.78 7.66
C GLY A 261 -17.53 -14.69 7.14
N LEU A 262 -17.52 -14.38 5.84
CA LEU A 262 -18.24 -13.27 5.24
C LEU A 262 -19.20 -13.74 4.12
N SER A 263 -20.07 -12.84 3.66
CA SER A 263 -20.74 -12.97 2.36
C SER A 263 -20.53 -11.71 1.52
N PRO A 264 -20.40 -11.82 0.19
CA PRO A 264 -20.16 -10.65 -0.67
C PRO A 264 -21.23 -9.55 -0.50
N SER A 265 -22.50 -9.93 -0.49
CA SER A 265 -23.62 -8.98 -0.37
C SER A 265 -23.65 -8.30 1.00
N ARG A 266 -23.39 -9.05 2.06
CA ARG A 266 -23.31 -8.50 3.41
C ARG A 266 -22.10 -7.55 3.54
N HIS A 267 -20.98 -7.91 2.98
CA HIS A 267 -19.78 -7.03 2.96
C HIS A 267 -20.06 -5.72 2.21
N ILE A 268 -20.71 -5.76 1.04
CA ILE A 268 -21.11 -4.55 0.31
C ILE A 268 -22.01 -3.68 1.20
N LEU A 269 -23.02 -4.26 1.85
CA LEU A 269 -23.92 -3.53 2.73
C LEU A 269 -23.18 -2.87 3.90
N GLU A 270 -22.36 -3.62 4.62
CA GLU A 270 -21.59 -3.12 5.76
C GLU A 270 -20.64 -1.98 5.35
N ARG A 271 -19.95 -2.10 4.21
CA ARG A 271 -19.08 -1.03 3.70
C ARG A 271 -19.86 0.22 3.31
N ARG A 272 -21.03 0.09 2.67
CA ARG A 272 -21.92 1.22 2.36
C ARG A 272 -22.41 1.93 3.63
N LEU A 273 -22.83 1.16 4.64
CA LEU A 273 -23.27 1.69 5.93
C LEU A 273 -22.14 2.46 6.64
N GLU A 274 -20.94 1.90 6.64
CA GLU A 274 -19.76 2.55 7.25
C GLU A 274 -19.40 3.87 6.55
N ARG A 275 -19.40 3.91 5.21
CA ARG A 275 -19.17 5.14 4.45
C ARG A 275 -20.27 6.19 4.70
N ALA A 276 -21.52 5.75 4.77
CA ALA A 276 -22.64 6.63 5.11
C ALA A 276 -22.51 7.19 6.54
N ARG A 277 -22.08 6.35 7.50
CA ARG A 277 -21.83 6.76 8.88
C ARG A 277 -20.75 7.84 8.95
N GLN A 278 -19.62 7.63 8.28
CA GLN A 278 -18.52 8.61 8.21
C GLN A 278 -19.01 9.95 7.63
N GLN A 279 -19.79 9.91 6.55
CA GLN A 279 -20.31 11.10 5.91
C GLN A 279 -21.39 11.82 6.75
N LEU A 280 -22.24 11.08 7.49
CA LEU A 280 -23.22 11.65 8.41
C LEU A 280 -22.57 12.41 9.57
N SER A 281 -21.40 11.95 10.03
CA SER A 281 -20.64 12.57 11.12
C SER A 281 -19.72 13.70 10.67
N ASP A 282 -19.53 13.87 9.36
CA ASP A 282 -18.65 14.89 8.79
C ASP A 282 -19.34 16.27 8.74
N PRO A 283 -18.80 17.31 9.43
CA PRO A 283 -19.35 18.67 9.39
C PRO A 283 -19.42 19.25 7.97
N ALA A 284 -18.51 18.90 7.07
CA ALA A 284 -18.53 19.34 5.68
C ALA A 284 -19.76 18.84 4.91
N SER A 285 -20.33 17.72 5.35
CA SER A 285 -21.53 17.11 4.79
C SER A 285 -22.84 17.57 5.46
N ALA A 286 -22.83 18.54 6.35
CA ALA A 286 -24.00 19.01 7.11
C ALA A 286 -25.15 19.52 6.23
N ARG A 287 -24.87 19.94 4.99
CA ARG A 287 -25.88 20.42 4.03
C ARG A 287 -26.64 19.29 3.32
N LEU A 288 -26.07 18.10 3.22
CA LEU A 288 -26.71 16.95 2.57
C LEU A 288 -27.84 16.40 3.45
N THR A 289 -28.92 15.97 2.86
CA THR A 289 -29.99 15.27 3.60
C THR A 289 -29.59 13.79 3.86
N VAL A 290 -30.30 13.12 4.77
CA VAL A 290 -30.15 11.68 4.98
C VAL A 290 -30.46 10.89 3.71
N ALA A 291 -31.43 11.37 2.92
CA ALA A 291 -31.78 10.78 1.63
C ALA A 291 -30.62 10.91 0.61
N ASP A 292 -30.01 12.10 0.53
CA ASP A 292 -28.86 12.34 -0.38
C ASP A 292 -27.69 11.39 -0.05
N ILE A 293 -27.37 11.23 1.24
CA ILE A 293 -26.31 10.35 1.70
C ILE A 293 -26.67 8.89 1.41
N ALA A 294 -27.92 8.48 1.65
CA ALA A 294 -28.38 7.12 1.31
C ALA A 294 -28.22 6.83 -0.18
N HIS A 295 -28.70 7.72 -1.05
CA HIS A 295 -28.57 7.57 -2.50
C HIS A 295 -27.11 7.57 -2.96
N ARG A 296 -26.29 8.45 -2.41
CA ARG A 296 -24.85 8.52 -2.73
C ARG A 296 -24.13 7.20 -2.48
N TRP A 297 -24.54 6.47 -1.46
CA TRP A 297 -23.94 5.18 -1.12
C TRP A 297 -24.76 3.99 -1.63
N GLY A 298 -25.51 4.18 -2.72
CA GLY A 298 -26.17 3.12 -3.48
C GLY A 298 -27.37 2.47 -2.80
N PHE A 299 -28.04 3.18 -1.86
CA PHE A 299 -29.32 2.73 -1.31
C PHE A 299 -30.47 3.23 -2.18
N ALA A 300 -31.37 2.33 -2.57
CA ALA A 300 -32.50 2.67 -3.42
C ALA A 300 -33.58 3.54 -2.73
N SER A 301 -33.63 3.51 -1.39
CA SER A 301 -34.63 4.31 -0.64
C SER A 301 -34.13 4.63 0.76
N GLN A 302 -34.47 5.85 1.25
CA GLN A 302 -34.17 6.30 2.61
C GLN A 302 -34.82 5.42 3.70
N PRO A 303 -36.07 4.93 3.60
CA PRO A 303 -36.65 4.06 4.62
C PRO A 303 -35.88 2.75 4.80
N HIS A 304 -35.49 2.11 3.69
CA HIS A 304 -34.63 0.91 3.74
C HIS A 304 -33.28 1.20 4.38
N PHE A 305 -32.61 2.29 3.97
CA PHE A 305 -31.35 2.73 4.57
C PHE A 305 -31.50 2.94 6.07
N THR A 306 -32.49 3.70 6.53
CA THR A 306 -32.68 4.01 7.95
C THR A 306 -32.89 2.75 8.78
N ARG A 307 -33.66 1.77 8.27
CA ARG A 307 -33.88 0.50 8.93
C ARG A 307 -32.59 -0.30 9.11
N VAL A 308 -31.86 -0.57 8.00
CA VAL A 308 -30.62 -1.37 8.05
C VAL A 308 -29.50 -0.65 8.80
N PHE A 309 -29.46 0.67 8.75
CA PHE A 309 -28.51 1.48 9.51
C PHE A 309 -28.74 1.35 11.02
N ARG A 310 -30.00 1.44 11.48
CA ARG A 310 -30.35 1.24 12.88
C ARG A 310 -30.09 -0.20 13.34
N GLU A 311 -30.41 -1.19 12.50
CA GLU A 311 -30.10 -2.60 12.79
C GLU A 311 -28.59 -2.83 12.97
N HIS A 312 -27.76 -2.13 12.21
CA HIS A 312 -26.30 -2.31 12.24
C HIS A 312 -25.60 -1.51 13.34
N PHE A 313 -25.99 -0.24 13.58
CA PHE A 313 -25.32 0.67 14.51
C PHE A 313 -26.09 0.92 15.81
N GLY A 314 -27.29 0.40 15.97
CA GLY A 314 -28.16 0.63 17.14
C GLY A 314 -28.74 2.04 17.23
N ARG A 315 -28.43 2.93 16.27
CA ARG A 315 -28.89 4.33 16.21
C ARG A 315 -29.37 4.68 14.82
N THR A 316 -30.26 5.68 14.74
CA THR A 316 -30.73 6.18 13.43
C THR A 316 -29.71 7.11 12.78
N PRO A 317 -29.72 7.26 11.44
CA PRO A 317 -28.84 8.20 10.75
C PRO A 317 -29.00 9.67 11.25
N GLY A 318 -30.21 10.06 11.67
CA GLY A 318 -30.50 11.40 12.20
C GLY A 318 -29.82 11.68 13.54
N GLU A 319 -29.76 10.68 14.42
CA GLU A 319 -29.14 10.79 15.75
C GLU A 319 -27.60 10.91 15.72
N LEU A 320 -26.96 10.51 14.61
CA LEU A 320 -25.52 10.62 14.42
C LEU A 320 -25.07 11.95 13.84
N ARG A 321 -26.03 12.78 13.40
CA ARG A 321 -25.68 14.08 12.82
C ARG A 321 -25.30 15.08 13.90
N PRO A 322 -24.22 15.86 13.70
CA PRO A 322 -23.99 17.03 14.53
C PRO A 322 -25.16 18.00 14.42
N PRO A 323 -25.51 18.73 15.52
CA PRO A 323 -26.57 19.73 15.49
C PRO A 323 -26.31 20.72 14.35
N ARG A 324 -27.33 20.99 13.56
CA ARG A 324 -27.25 21.92 12.42
C ARG A 324 -26.89 23.30 12.96
N PRO A 325 -25.86 23.98 12.42
CA PRO A 325 -25.61 25.35 12.80
C PRO A 325 -26.88 26.14 12.56
N ALA A 326 -27.36 26.88 13.59
CA ALA A 326 -28.55 27.73 13.50
C ALA A 326 -28.41 28.61 12.26
N ARG A 327 -29.42 28.59 11.37
CA ARG A 327 -29.50 29.57 10.30
C ARG A 327 -29.49 30.91 11.00
N GLY A 328 -28.48 31.75 10.71
CA GLY A 328 -28.44 33.11 11.18
C GLY A 328 -29.79 33.80 10.85
N GLY A 329 -30.63 33.84 11.84
CA GLY A 329 -31.89 34.56 11.78
C GLY A 329 -31.61 36.05 11.75
N GLY A 330 -31.93 36.64 10.62
CA GLY A 330 -32.43 37.97 10.44
C GLY A 330 -31.81 39.14 11.26
N GLN A 331 -30.81 39.74 10.68
CA GLN A 331 -30.54 41.14 10.87
C GLN A 331 -31.30 41.96 9.79
N GLU A 332 -32.63 41.91 9.89
CA GLU A 332 -33.50 42.68 9.00
C GLU A 332 -34.76 43.19 9.76
N ASN A 333 -34.55 43.80 10.92
CA ASN A 333 -35.63 44.51 11.59
C ASN A 333 -35.12 45.64 12.55
N ALA A 334 -34.05 46.31 12.21
CA ALA A 334 -33.56 47.46 12.99
C ALA A 334 -33.39 48.73 12.16
N LEU A 335 -34.15 48.94 11.08
CA LEU A 335 -34.14 50.14 10.27
C LEU A 335 -35.54 50.62 9.88
N ARG A 336 -36.54 50.51 10.80
CA ARG A 336 -37.84 51.16 10.66
C ARG A 336 -38.39 51.66 12.00
N ALA A 337 -37.59 52.40 12.72
CA ALA A 337 -38.08 53.18 13.85
C ALA A 337 -37.21 54.42 14.06
N GLU A 338 -37.10 55.27 13.04
CA GLU A 338 -36.72 56.67 13.15
C GLU A 338 -37.00 57.33 11.79
N ASN A 339 -38.30 57.72 11.58
CA ASN A 339 -38.76 58.91 10.89
C ASN A 339 -40.25 59.06 11.15
#